data_b292e0d06a7178916491885e58afb738
#
_entry.id   b292e0d06a7178916491885e58afb738
#
_cell.length_a   1.000
_cell.length_b   1.000
_cell.length_c   1.000
_cell.angle_alpha   90.00
_cell.angle_beta   90.00
_cell.angle_gamma   90.00
#
_symmetry.space_group_name_H-M   'P 1'
#
loop_
_entity.id
_entity.type
_entity.pdbx_description
1 polymer ?
#
loop_
_entity_poly.entity_id
_entity_poly.type
_entity_poly.pdbx_seq_one_letter_code
_entity_poly.pdbx_strand_id
1 'polypeptide(L)'
;MATNRFGYSDDFVLNNGKVGINSASPQEKLDVVGVVKGDRLKVAGVSSFTVYEGFLNSTQNIVENVSLNSGNGITGSLSGEVIVGTGITVTGIGSAISVQNYIESLKVYNTFTVPVGGTTDRPTTEKPGQLFFNRDFGTMEFWDGDRWRQVDNTTRSGRGVFGGGYTPTVSISSISYINISSTGNALNFGTLSTAARIDSGSFSNSTRGVFHLGVASPIAQTNILEYITIASEGNSIDFGDLTVARNRTSALSNSTRGIVAGGFTPSPTNTYFNILDYIQIQTLGNALDFGDLQNLTIRPGCVSSPTRGIFIGGITPSTNLNSISFVNISSTGNAVDFGGTNIFSGSYIAGGVSNGVRGIIAGGESAGSGKRKDIAYLTIASTGNAIYFGDLTIAKSHLSGCSSATRGVYVGGDTPSYQNTLEYITIASTGNAVDFGDDVIAASRRSACSDSHGGLGGF
;
A
#
# COMPACT_ATOMS: atom_id res chain seq x y z
N MET A 1 43.99 -45.97 -56.59
CA MET A 1 42.61 -45.53 -56.87
C MET A 1 42.67 -44.20 -57.63
N ALA A 2 41.94 -44.11 -58.73
CA ALA A 2 42.09 -42.99 -59.64
C ALA A 2 41.36 -41.78 -59.03
N THR A 3 42.10 -40.69 -58.77
CA THR A 3 41.56 -39.43 -58.46
C THR A 3 41.28 -38.69 -59.75
N ASN A 4 40.03 -38.43 -60.05
CA ASN A 4 39.65 -37.60 -61.19
C ASN A 4 39.71 -36.13 -60.83
N ARG A 5 40.55 -35.37 -61.51
CA ARG A 5 40.67 -33.95 -61.39
C ARG A 5 40.05 -33.24 -62.59
N PHE A 6 39.28 -32.24 -62.40
CA PHE A 6 38.70 -31.39 -63.47
C PHE A 6 39.36 -30.00 -63.42
N GLY A 7 40.16 -29.69 -64.41
CA GLY A 7 40.92 -28.47 -64.55
C GLY A 7 42.41 -28.60 -64.21
N TYR A 8 43.14 -27.47 -64.32
CA TYR A 8 44.59 -27.40 -64.05
C TYR A 8 44.94 -27.10 -62.58
N SER A 9 43.97 -26.98 -61.73
CA SER A 9 44.13 -26.71 -60.32
C SER A 9 43.37 -27.73 -59.48
N ASP A 10 43.65 -27.81 -58.17
CA ASP A 10 42.96 -28.64 -57.21
C ASP A 10 41.57 -28.04 -56.78
N ASP A 11 41.00 -27.18 -57.63
CA ASP A 11 39.77 -26.40 -57.37
C ASP A 11 38.55 -27.34 -57.35
N PHE A 12 38.56 -28.45 -58.04
CA PHE A 12 37.53 -29.47 -58.00
C PHE A 12 38.14 -30.91 -58.04
N VAL A 13 37.96 -31.65 -56.99
CA VAL A 13 38.52 -32.99 -56.85
C VAL A 13 37.40 -33.99 -56.55
N LEU A 14 37.39 -35.09 -57.28
CA LEU A 14 36.58 -36.27 -57.00
C LEU A 14 37.49 -37.43 -56.58
N ASN A 15 37.39 -37.83 -55.30
CA ASN A 15 38.20 -38.89 -54.72
C ASN A 15 37.34 -39.84 -53.89
N ASN A 16 37.28 -41.13 -54.27
CA ASN A 16 36.49 -42.14 -53.54
C ASN A 16 35.04 -41.78 -53.29
N GLY A 17 34.37 -41.13 -54.23
CA GLY A 17 32.97 -40.69 -54.06
C GLY A 17 32.77 -39.45 -53.18
N LYS A 18 33.86 -38.77 -52.84
CA LYS A 18 33.86 -37.48 -52.15
C LYS A 18 34.23 -36.38 -53.11
N VAL A 19 33.55 -35.22 -52.98
CA VAL A 19 33.78 -34.03 -53.82
C VAL A 19 34.50 -32.99 -52.95
N GLY A 20 35.67 -32.56 -53.42
CA GLY A 20 36.44 -31.45 -52.86
C GLY A 20 36.32 -30.23 -53.77
N ILE A 21 36.04 -29.07 -53.22
CA ILE A 21 36.13 -27.76 -53.85
C ILE A 21 37.19 -26.99 -53.08
N ASN A 22 38.31 -26.69 -53.76
CA ASN A 22 39.52 -26.19 -53.10
C ASN A 22 40.10 -27.14 -52.02
N SER A 23 39.74 -28.41 -52.03
CA SER A 23 40.26 -29.42 -51.12
C SER A 23 40.86 -30.56 -51.91
N ALA A 24 42.16 -30.72 -51.84
CA ALA A 24 42.89 -31.78 -52.55
C ALA A 24 42.67 -33.19 -51.97
N SER A 25 42.22 -33.30 -50.73
CA SER A 25 41.99 -34.56 -50.02
C SER A 25 40.66 -34.45 -49.22
N PRO A 26 39.51 -34.52 -49.90
CA PRO A 26 38.21 -34.32 -49.22
C PRO A 26 37.97 -35.38 -48.12
N GLN A 27 37.69 -34.97 -46.93
CA GLN A 27 37.45 -35.83 -45.76
C GLN A 27 35.98 -36.26 -45.67
N GLU A 28 35.09 -35.43 -46.19
CA GLU A 28 33.65 -35.67 -46.23
C GLU A 28 33.11 -35.88 -47.65
N LYS A 29 31.83 -36.24 -47.82
CA LYS A 29 31.21 -36.43 -49.14
C LYS A 29 31.25 -35.15 -50.00
N LEU A 30 31.16 -34.00 -49.34
CA LEU A 30 31.42 -32.66 -49.91
C LEU A 30 32.34 -31.92 -48.96
N ASP A 31 33.51 -31.51 -49.41
CA ASP A 31 34.50 -30.77 -48.66
C ASP A 31 34.85 -29.51 -49.47
N VAL A 32 34.45 -28.32 -48.93
CA VAL A 32 34.64 -27.03 -49.58
C VAL A 32 35.53 -26.16 -48.71
N VAL A 33 36.72 -25.84 -49.20
CA VAL A 33 37.61 -24.87 -48.58
C VAL A 33 37.40 -23.53 -49.26
N GLY A 34 36.51 -22.70 -48.66
CA GLY A 34 36.17 -21.40 -49.20
C GLY A 34 34.70 -21.02 -48.99
N VAL A 35 34.21 -20.08 -49.78
CA VAL A 35 32.85 -19.54 -49.66
C VAL A 35 31.94 -20.18 -50.69
N VAL A 36 30.83 -20.81 -50.23
CA VAL A 36 29.75 -21.27 -51.10
C VAL A 36 28.74 -20.15 -51.27
N LYS A 37 28.56 -19.65 -52.50
CA LYS A 37 27.53 -18.70 -52.89
C LYS A 37 26.41 -19.44 -53.63
N GLY A 38 25.19 -19.31 -53.15
CA GLY A 38 24.01 -19.88 -53.75
C GLY A 38 22.75 -19.23 -53.25
N ASP A 39 21.69 -19.20 -54.04
CA ASP A 39 20.40 -18.63 -53.67
C ASP A 39 19.68 -19.44 -52.56
N ARG A 40 20.05 -20.69 -52.41
CA ARG A 40 19.51 -21.60 -51.41
C ARG A 40 20.45 -22.71 -51.06
N LEU A 41 20.78 -22.92 -49.82
CA LEU A 41 21.43 -24.12 -49.30
C LEU A 41 20.38 -24.96 -48.58
N LYS A 42 20.06 -26.17 -49.10
CA LYS A 42 19.19 -27.13 -48.43
C LYS A 42 20.06 -28.24 -47.87
N VAL A 43 20.18 -28.31 -46.56
CA VAL A 43 20.91 -29.38 -45.86
C VAL A 43 19.90 -30.26 -45.15
N ALA A 44 19.84 -31.53 -45.50
CA ALA A 44 19.02 -32.53 -44.81
C ALA A 44 19.91 -33.30 -43.81
N GLY A 45 19.56 -33.24 -42.53
CA GLY A 45 20.27 -33.96 -41.47
C GLY A 45 21.57 -33.30 -41.02
N VAL A 46 21.50 -32.08 -40.54
CA VAL A 46 22.66 -31.37 -39.97
C VAL A 46 22.98 -31.91 -38.60
N SER A 47 24.18 -32.36 -38.37
CA SER A 47 24.64 -32.82 -37.07
C SER A 47 25.40 -31.76 -36.26
N SER A 48 26.09 -30.82 -36.88
CA SER A 48 26.72 -29.69 -36.18
C SER A 48 27.24 -28.60 -37.11
N PHE A 49 27.16 -27.34 -36.70
CA PHE A 49 27.98 -26.24 -37.20
C PHE A 49 28.93 -25.80 -36.08
N THR A 50 30.21 -25.66 -36.40
CA THR A 50 31.20 -25.20 -35.41
C THR A 50 31.13 -23.68 -35.20
N VAL A 51 30.82 -22.93 -36.23
CA VAL A 51 30.59 -21.46 -36.20
C VAL A 51 29.65 -21.14 -37.36
N TYR A 52 28.63 -20.29 -37.07
CA TYR A 52 27.80 -19.67 -38.08
C TYR A 52 28.02 -18.14 -37.99
N GLU A 53 28.70 -17.59 -38.98
CA GLU A 53 28.87 -16.14 -39.13
C GLU A 53 28.03 -15.71 -40.34
N GLY A 54 26.91 -14.97 -40.06
CA GLY A 54 26.06 -14.45 -41.11
C GLY A 54 24.75 -13.85 -40.59
N PHE A 55 24.10 -13.09 -41.46
CA PHE A 55 22.78 -12.54 -41.17
C PHE A 55 21.71 -13.60 -41.37
N LEU A 56 20.96 -13.90 -40.32
CA LEU A 56 19.66 -14.56 -40.42
C LEU A 56 18.64 -13.51 -40.92
N ASN A 57 18.19 -13.67 -42.16
CA ASN A 57 17.22 -12.75 -42.73
C ASN A 57 15.83 -13.00 -42.12
N SER A 58 15.02 -11.95 -42.06
CA SER A 58 13.81 -11.73 -41.25
C SER A 58 12.64 -12.70 -41.41
N THR A 59 12.80 -13.85 -42.04
CA THR A 59 11.73 -14.84 -42.29
C THR A 59 12.11 -16.28 -42.05
N GLN A 60 12.96 -16.56 -41.07
CA GLN A 60 13.28 -17.94 -40.72
C GLN A 60 12.44 -18.44 -39.56
N ASN A 61 11.50 -19.33 -39.81
CA ASN A 61 10.85 -20.15 -38.81
C ASN A 61 11.86 -21.23 -38.33
N ILE A 62 12.32 -21.08 -37.09
CA ILE A 62 13.02 -22.18 -36.41
C ILE A 62 11.94 -23.15 -35.96
N VAL A 63 11.76 -24.25 -36.67
CA VAL A 63 10.65 -25.20 -36.49
C VAL A 63 11.02 -26.34 -35.54
N GLU A 64 12.28 -26.45 -35.13
CA GLU A 64 12.79 -27.55 -34.28
C GLU A 64 13.69 -27.00 -33.16
N ASN A 65 13.85 -27.80 -32.10
CA ASN A 65 14.67 -27.48 -30.95
C ASN A 65 16.13 -27.18 -31.33
N VAL A 66 16.56 -25.95 -31.10
CA VAL A 66 17.98 -25.58 -31.20
C VAL A 66 18.58 -25.65 -29.81
N SER A 67 19.47 -26.58 -29.57
CA SER A 67 20.25 -26.64 -28.33
C SER A 67 21.51 -25.79 -28.50
N LEU A 68 21.60 -24.69 -27.78
CA LEU A 68 22.83 -23.92 -27.64
C LEU A 68 23.62 -24.46 -26.45
N ASN A 69 24.78 -25.02 -26.71
CA ASN A 69 25.69 -25.45 -25.65
C ASN A 69 26.31 -24.23 -24.95
N SER A 70 26.68 -24.44 -23.67
CA SER A 70 27.35 -23.43 -22.85
C SER A 70 28.56 -22.81 -23.58
N GLY A 71 28.53 -21.48 -23.75
CA GLY A 71 29.59 -20.73 -24.42
C GLY A 71 29.29 -20.29 -25.85
N ASN A 72 28.24 -20.80 -26.48
CA ASN A 72 27.83 -20.40 -27.83
C ASN A 72 26.69 -19.40 -27.77
N GLY A 73 26.83 -18.29 -28.45
CA GLY A 73 25.83 -17.23 -28.56
C GLY A 73 25.48 -16.94 -30.01
N ILE A 74 24.25 -16.53 -30.27
CA ILE A 74 23.89 -15.88 -31.53
C ILE A 74 24.15 -14.40 -31.36
N THR A 75 25.19 -13.88 -32.00
CA THR A 75 25.47 -12.44 -32.03
C THR A 75 25.08 -11.92 -33.42
N GLY A 76 24.14 -10.99 -33.44
CA GLY A 76 23.70 -10.35 -34.67
C GLY A 76 22.67 -9.27 -34.41
N SER A 77 22.54 -8.32 -35.34
CA SER A 77 21.48 -7.33 -35.32
C SER A 77 20.24 -7.91 -36.00
N LEU A 78 19.17 -8.15 -35.23
CA LEU A 78 17.88 -8.61 -35.75
C LEU A 78 16.99 -7.40 -36.01
N SER A 79 16.69 -7.13 -37.25
CA SER A 79 15.63 -6.20 -37.64
C SER A 79 14.41 -7.00 -38.09
N GLY A 80 13.41 -7.11 -37.21
CA GLY A 80 12.19 -7.87 -37.48
C GLY A 80 11.66 -8.63 -36.28
N GLU A 81 10.49 -9.25 -36.44
CA GLU A 81 9.84 -10.05 -35.42
C GLU A 81 10.53 -11.43 -35.32
N VAL A 82 10.99 -11.80 -34.13
CA VAL A 82 11.46 -13.17 -33.82
C VAL A 82 10.29 -13.95 -33.27
N ILE A 83 9.71 -14.82 -34.07
CA ILE A 83 8.66 -15.74 -33.62
C ILE A 83 9.31 -16.98 -33.06
N VAL A 84 9.23 -17.14 -31.75
CA VAL A 84 9.69 -18.35 -31.06
C VAL A 84 8.48 -19.28 -30.91
N GLY A 85 8.52 -20.42 -31.55
CA GLY A 85 7.46 -21.44 -31.48
C GLY A 85 7.30 -22.04 -30.07
N THR A 86 6.21 -22.76 -29.86
CA THR A 86 5.94 -23.46 -28.58
C THR A 86 7.02 -24.54 -28.35
N GLY A 87 7.64 -24.49 -27.16
CA GLY A 87 8.57 -25.56 -26.72
C GLY A 87 10.00 -25.14 -26.44
N ILE A 88 10.33 -23.84 -26.41
CA ILE A 88 11.65 -23.42 -25.92
C ILE A 88 11.67 -23.48 -24.40
N THR A 89 12.43 -24.44 -23.88
CA THR A 89 12.76 -24.56 -22.48
C THR A 89 14.20 -24.14 -22.29
N VAL A 90 14.42 -23.04 -21.55
CA VAL A 90 15.76 -22.62 -21.14
C VAL A 90 16.02 -23.23 -19.77
N THR A 91 16.80 -24.32 -19.72
CA THR A 91 17.16 -24.99 -18.48
C THR A 91 18.63 -24.72 -18.13
N GLY A 92 18.92 -24.46 -16.87
CA GLY A 92 20.27 -24.42 -16.32
C GLY A 92 21.11 -23.21 -16.62
N ILE A 93 20.49 -22.02 -16.70
CA ILE A 93 21.23 -20.77 -16.83
C ILE A 93 21.40 -20.15 -15.44
N GLY A 94 22.63 -20.20 -14.95
CA GLY A 94 23.05 -19.42 -13.76
C GLY A 94 23.22 -17.93 -14.01
N SER A 95 22.93 -17.44 -15.22
CA SER A 95 22.96 -16.01 -15.55
C SER A 95 21.92 -15.68 -16.61
N ALA A 96 21.23 -14.61 -16.34
CA ALA A 96 20.08 -14.11 -17.06
C ALA A 96 20.30 -13.91 -18.56
N ILE A 97 19.24 -14.09 -19.35
CA ILE A 97 19.13 -13.47 -20.68
C ILE A 97 19.24 -11.95 -20.46
N SER A 98 20.42 -11.41 -20.73
CA SER A 98 20.62 -9.94 -20.72
C SER A 98 20.19 -9.42 -22.08
N VAL A 99 18.99 -8.86 -22.17
CA VAL A 99 18.58 -8.08 -23.34
C VAL A 99 19.12 -6.66 -23.10
N GLN A 100 20.26 -6.36 -23.72
CA GLN A 100 20.91 -5.03 -23.58
C GLN A 100 20.32 -3.95 -24.49
N ASN A 101 19.29 -4.24 -25.26
CA ASN A 101 18.65 -3.27 -26.15
C ASN A 101 17.17 -3.10 -25.79
N TYR A 102 16.65 -1.91 -26.02
CA TYR A 102 15.29 -1.51 -25.71
C TYR A 102 14.28 -2.44 -26.37
N ILE A 103 13.48 -3.11 -25.55
CA ILE A 103 12.25 -3.74 -25.99
C ILE A 103 11.16 -2.68 -25.81
N GLU A 104 10.62 -2.18 -26.90
CA GLU A 104 9.49 -1.22 -26.82
C GLU A 104 8.26 -1.86 -26.19
N SER A 105 8.04 -3.16 -26.39
CA SER A 105 6.98 -3.89 -25.73
C SER A 105 7.28 -5.39 -25.62
N LEU A 106 6.96 -5.97 -24.45
CA LEU A 106 6.94 -7.42 -24.25
C LEU A 106 5.47 -7.86 -24.19
N LYS A 107 5.02 -8.65 -25.18
CA LYS A 107 3.66 -9.18 -25.22
C LYS A 107 3.68 -10.64 -24.80
N VAL A 108 3.12 -10.92 -23.62
CA VAL A 108 2.98 -12.27 -23.07
C VAL A 108 1.52 -12.68 -23.14
N TYR A 109 1.21 -13.78 -23.86
CA TYR A 109 -0.17 -14.20 -24.10
C TYR A 109 -0.76 -15.06 -22.98
N ASN A 110 0.06 -15.68 -22.14
CA ASN A 110 -0.40 -16.54 -21.04
C ASN A 110 0.05 -15.98 -19.68
N THR A 111 1.18 -16.41 -19.19
CA THR A 111 1.67 -16.05 -17.86
C THR A 111 3.09 -15.54 -17.90
N PHE A 112 3.32 -14.47 -17.16
CA PHE A 112 4.65 -13.97 -16.82
C PHE A 112 4.83 -14.14 -15.31
N THR A 113 5.79 -14.98 -14.91
CA THR A 113 6.09 -15.21 -13.50
C THR A 113 7.36 -14.47 -13.12
N VAL A 114 7.26 -13.60 -12.13
CA VAL A 114 8.43 -12.92 -11.54
C VAL A 114 9.08 -13.83 -10.49
N PRO A 115 10.33 -13.55 -10.07
CA PRO A 115 10.94 -14.22 -8.92
C PRO A 115 10.03 -14.09 -7.69
N VAL A 116 9.91 -15.17 -6.90
CA VAL A 116 8.99 -15.28 -5.76
C VAL A 116 9.76 -15.78 -4.54
N GLY A 117 9.60 -15.10 -3.41
CA GLY A 117 10.24 -15.48 -2.14
C GLY A 117 9.69 -14.72 -0.95
N GLY A 118 10.24 -14.94 0.23
CA GLY A 118 10.01 -14.10 1.41
C GLY A 118 10.81 -12.81 1.35
N THR A 119 10.64 -11.96 2.35
CA THR A 119 11.34 -10.66 2.45
C THR A 119 12.88 -10.84 2.47
N THR A 120 13.36 -11.93 3.06
CA THR A 120 14.80 -12.27 3.12
C THR A 120 15.35 -12.87 1.82
N ASP A 121 14.47 -13.29 0.92
CA ASP A 121 14.84 -13.90 -0.37
C ASP A 121 14.91 -12.84 -1.50
N ARG A 122 14.71 -11.58 -1.18
CA ARG A 122 14.88 -10.49 -2.16
C ARG A 122 16.28 -10.53 -2.78
N PRO A 123 16.42 -10.25 -4.09
CA PRO A 123 17.73 -10.15 -4.72
C PRO A 123 18.65 -9.17 -3.96
N THR A 124 19.91 -9.55 -3.80
CA THR A 124 20.92 -8.74 -3.10
C THR A 124 21.70 -7.79 -4.03
N THR A 125 21.45 -7.90 -5.33
CA THR A 125 22.02 -7.03 -6.38
C THR A 125 20.87 -6.40 -7.14
N GLU A 126 20.26 -5.41 -6.51
CA GLU A 126 19.06 -4.77 -7.01
C GLU A 126 19.37 -3.81 -8.17
N LYS A 127 18.44 -3.74 -9.14
CA LYS A 127 18.48 -2.78 -10.25
C LYS A 127 17.12 -2.05 -10.32
N PRO A 128 17.13 -0.74 -10.58
CA PRO A 128 15.89 0.01 -10.76
C PRO A 128 14.95 -0.65 -11.76
N GLY A 129 13.69 -0.83 -11.38
CA GLY A 129 12.67 -1.52 -12.18
C GLY A 129 12.64 -3.04 -12.03
N GLN A 130 13.52 -3.65 -11.24
CA GLN A 130 13.48 -5.07 -10.94
C GLN A 130 12.19 -5.43 -10.19
N LEU A 131 11.53 -6.52 -10.59
CA LEU A 131 10.28 -7.00 -10.01
C LEU A 131 10.51 -8.24 -9.15
N PHE A 132 9.75 -8.36 -8.06
CA PHE A 132 9.77 -9.49 -7.13
C PHE A 132 8.38 -9.68 -6.50
N PHE A 133 7.90 -10.92 -6.36
CA PHE A 133 6.69 -11.20 -5.61
C PHE A 133 7.04 -11.64 -4.20
N ASN A 134 6.73 -10.81 -3.22
CA ASN A 134 6.99 -11.07 -1.82
C ASN A 134 5.84 -11.85 -1.20
N ARG A 135 6.12 -13.10 -0.78
CA ARG A 135 5.13 -13.98 -0.15
C ARG A 135 4.70 -13.55 1.25
N ASP A 136 5.60 -12.91 2.01
CA ASP A 136 5.30 -12.46 3.36
C ASP A 136 4.26 -11.35 3.35
N PHE A 137 4.28 -10.50 2.32
CA PHE A 137 3.32 -9.41 2.13
C PHE A 137 2.20 -9.75 1.14
N GLY A 138 2.32 -10.88 0.39
CA GLY A 138 1.37 -11.26 -0.63
C GLY A 138 1.27 -10.26 -1.80
N THR A 139 2.33 -9.51 -2.08
CA THR A 139 2.33 -8.41 -3.04
C THR A 139 3.52 -8.47 -4.00
N MET A 140 3.32 -7.89 -5.18
CA MET A 140 4.39 -7.58 -6.11
C MET A 140 5.20 -6.39 -5.59
N GLU A 141 6.51 -6.45 -5.72
CA GLU A 141 7.41 -5.35 -5.37
C GLU A 141 8.28 -4.96 -6.56
N PHE A 142 8.74 -3.72 -6.58
CA PHE A 142 9.77 -3.25 -7.50
C PHE A 142 10.85 -2.48 -6.77
N TRP A 143 12.07 -2.56 -7.27
CA TRP A 143 13.19 -1.76 -6.77
C TRP A 143 13.18 -0.39 -7.45
N ASP A 144 13.08 0.70 -6.68
CA ASP A 144 13.02 2.08 -7.22
C ASP A 144 14.41 2.71 -7.42
N GLY A 145 15.47 2.02 -7.03
CA GLY A 145 16.85 2.50 -7.02
C GLY A 145 17.40 2.76 -5.62
N ASP A 146 16.54 2.84 -4.61
CA ASP A 146 16.89 3.09 -3.21
C ASP A 146 16.31 2.00 -2.28
N ARG A 147 15.11 1.54 -2.54
CA ARG A 147 14.42 0.52 -1.73
C ARG A 147 13.38 -0.27 -2.52
N TRP A 148 12.96 -1.41 -1.97
CA TRP A 148 11.83 -2.17 -2.48
C TRP A 148 10.53 -1.43 -2.18
N ARG A 149 9.76 -1.16 -3.24
CA ARG A 149 8.43 -0.58 -3.20
C ARG A 149 7.40 -1.64 -3.56
N GLN A 150 6.32 -1.71 -2.83
CA GLN A 150 5.19 -2.56 -3.18
C GLN A 150 4.50 -2.00 -4.43
N VAL A 151 4.27 -2.87 -5.42
CA VAL A 151 3.30 -2.58 -6.47
C VAL A 151 1.94 -2.83 -5.84
N ASP A 152 1.39 -1.79 -5.25
CA ASP A 152 0.06 -1.85 -4.74
C ASP A 152 -0.90 -1.86 -5.95
N ASN A 153 -1.57 -3.00 -6.17
CA ASN A 153 -2.67 -3.06 -7.15
C ASN A 153 -3.94 -2.45 -6.56
N THR A 154 -3.77 -1.78 -5.42
CA THR A 154 -4.85 -1.15 -4.75
C THR A 154 -5.29 0.10 -5.52
N THR A 155 -6.22 -0.11 -6.37
CA THR A 155 -7.30 0.83 -6.47
C THR A 155 -7.86 1.00 -5.04
N ARG A 156 -7.20 1.85 -4.19
CA ARG A 156 -7.67 2.23 -2.84
C ARG A 156 -8.07 1.04 -1.94
N SER A 157 -7.21 0.09 -1.70
CA SER A 157 -7.61 -1.13 -0.99
C SER A 157 -7.15 -1.20 0.44
N GLY A 158 -7.07 -0.07 1.09
CA GLY A 158 -7.09 -0.10 2.52
C GLY A 158 -5.77 -0.37 3.21
N ARG A 159 -4.78 0.49 3.02
CA ARG A 159 -3.73 0.60 4.02
C ARG A 159 -4.26 1.42 5.19
N GLY A 160 -4.40 0.77 6.36
CA GLY A 160 -4.64 1.43 7.64
C GLY A 160 -3.31 1.77 8.29
N VAL A 161 -3.18 2.98 8.81
CA VAL A 161 -1.96 3.46 9.47
C VAL A 161 -2.28 3.94 10.88
N PHE A 162 -1.45 3.57 11.84
CA PHE A 162 -1.59 3.89 13.25
C PHE A 162 -0.36 4.66 13.74
N GLY A 163 -0.53 5.88 14.23
CA GLY A 163 0.58 6.73 14.68
C GLY A 163 0.50 7.14 16.14
N GLY A 164 1.65 7.27 16.79
CA GLY A 164 1.76 7.75 18.17
C GLY A 164 1.08 6.86 19.18
N GLY A 165 0.71 7.41 20.30
CA GLY A 165 0.00 6.73 21.38
C GLY A 165 0.72 6.78 22.71
N TYR A 166 0.21 6.02 23.67
CA TYR A 166 0.71 5.97 25.03
C TYR A 166 0.80 4.53 25.53
N THR A 167 1.96 4.16 26.05
CA THR A 167 2.18 2.92 26.79
C THR A 167 2.01 3.17 28.29
N PRO A 168 2.05 2.17 29.16
CA PRO A 168 1.96 2.39 30.61
C PRO A 168 2.99 3.37 31.19
N THR A 169 4.09 3.59 30.49
CA THR A 169 5.23 4.37 31.01
C THR A 169 5.57 5.61 30.19
N VAL A 170 5.38 5.54 28.87
CA VAL A 170 5.82 6.59 27.97
C VAL A 170 4.86 6.78 26.81
N SER A 171 4.85 7.98 26.26
CA SER A 171 4.28 8.23 24.95
C SER A 171 5.19 7.64 23.86
N ILE A 172 4.65 7.28 22.72
CA ILE A 172 5.39 6.67 21.60
C ILE A 172 5.25 7.48 20.33
N SER A 173 6.30 7.45 19.50
CA SER A 173 6.30 8.08 18.18
C SER A 173 6.17 7.08 17.02
N SER A 174 6.16 5.78 17.30
CA SER A 174 6.10 4.76 16.26
C SER A 174 4.84 4.87 15.41
N ILE A 175 5.01 4.63 14.12
CA ILE A 175 3.93 4.47 13.16
C ILE A 175 3.95 3.01 12.70
N SER A 176 2.78 2.37 12.72
CA SER A 176 2.57 1.02 12.18
C SER A 176 1.46 1.02 11.14
N TYR A 177 1.38 -0.05 10.34
CA TYR A 177 0.35 -0.17 9.32
C TYR A 177 -0.15 -1.60 9.14
N ILE A 178 -1.32 -1.72 8.54
CA ILE A 178 -1.96 -2.97 8.14
C ILE A 178 -2.49 -2.87 6.71
N ASN A 179 -2.73 -4.03 6.11
CA ASN A 179 -3.61 -4.13 4.95
C ASN A 179 -5.03 -4.50 5.45
N ILE A 180 -5.99 -3.57 5.36
CA ILE A 180 -7.36 -3.76 5.88
C ILE A 180 -8.07 -4.96 5.23
N SER A 181 -7.72 -5.31 3.98
CA SER A 181 -8.37 -6.40 3.24
C SER A 181 -7.98 -7.79 3.72
N SER A 182 -6.82 -7.95 4.37
CA SER A 182 -6.31 -9.23 4.88
C SER A 182 -6.01 -9.15 6.37
N THR A 183 -6.47 -10.14 7.14
CA THR A 183 -6.13 -10.27 8.56
C THR A 183 -4.64 -10.57 8.74
N GLY A 184 -4.07 -10.08 9.82
CA GLY A 184 -2.67 -10.27 10.19
C GLY A 184 -2.15 -9.16 11.10
N ASN A 185 -0.93 -9.31 11.57
CA ASN A 185 -0.31 -8.35 12.46
C ASN A 185 0.12 -7.08 11.73
N ALA A 186 0.16 -5.98 12.45
CA ALA A 186 0.69 -4.73 11.94
C ALA A 186 2.21 -4.78 11.75
N LEU A 187 2.69 -4.00 10.82
CA LEU A 187 4.10 -3.84 10.48
C LEU A 187 4.57 -2.42 10.83
N ASN A 188 5.88 -2.27 11.05
CA ASN A 188 6.47 -0.95 11.25
C ASN A 188 6.40 -0.13 9.96
N PHE A 189 5.95 1.13 10.07
CA PHE A 189 5.89 2.09 8.98
C PHE A 189 7.02 3.13 9.06
N GLY A 190 7.26 3.67 10.26
CA GLY A 190 8.21 4.73 10.55
C GLY A 190 7.93 5.39 11.89
N THR A 191 8.28 6.65 12.04
CA THR A 191 8.07 7.41 13.27
C THR A 191 7.54 8.81 13.01
N LEU A 192 6.79 9.37 13.96
CA LEU A 192 6.54 10.79 14.04
C LEU A 192 7.84 11.54 14.30
N SER A 193 7.98 12.76 13.78
CA SER A 193 9.25 13.51 13.77
C SER A 193 9.73 13.92 15.16
N THR A 194 8.81 14.12 16.07
CA THR A 194 9.11 14.52 17.43
C THR A 194 8.69 13.47 18.44
N ALA A 195 9.35 13.49 19.59
CA ALA A 195 9.09 12.56 20.67
C ALA A 195 7.59 12.49 20.98
N ALA A 196 7.13 11.30 21.00
CA ALA A 196 5.93 10.72 21.57
C ALA A 196 4.73 11.63 21.84
N ARG A 197 3.63 11.40 21.13
CA ARG A 197 2.40 12.21 21.17
C ARG A 197 1.19 11.40 21.64
N ILE A 198 0.33 12.01 22.40
CA ILE A 198 -0.88 11.38 22.96
C ILE A 198 -2.10 12.25 22.71
N ASP A 199 -3.28 11.62 22.68
CA ASP A 199 -4.59 12.27 22.56
C ASP A 199 -4.74 13.17 21.32
N SER A 200 -4.41 12.64 20.15
CA SER A 200 -4.46 13.39 18.89
C SER A 200 -5.44 12.78 17.88
N GLY A 201 -6.07 13.64 17.09
CA GLY A 201 -6.85 13.24 15.92
C GLY A 201 -5.95 13.02 14.70
N SER A 202 -6.38 12.17 13.79
CA SER A 202 -5.77 12.00 12.48
C SER A 202 -6.83 11.93 11.38
N PHE A 203 -6.44 12.26 10.19
CA PHE A 203 -7.28 12.23 9.00
C PHE A 203 -6.43 11.99 7.76
N SER A 204 -7.06 11.64 6.66
CA SER A 204 -6.32 11.29 5.45
C SER A 204 -7.12 11.53 4.18
N ASN A 205 -6.41 11.52 3.07
CA ASN A 205 -6.98 11.21 1.77
C ASN A 205 -6.35 9.91 1.22
N SER A 206 -6.54 9.62 -0.04
CA SER A 206 -5.99 8.40 -0.67
C SER A 206 -4.47 8.33 -0.74
N THR A 207 -3.76 9.43 -0.44
CA THR A 207 -2.30 9.50 -0.57
C THR A 207 -1.58 9.96 0.69
N ARG A 208 -2.19 10.85 1.48
CA ARG A 208 -1.59 11.44 2.67
C ARG A 208 -2.39 11.11 3.92
N GLY A 209 -1.69 10.65 4.96
CA GLY A 209 -2.19 10.62 6.33
C GLY A 209 -1.63 11.80 7.10
N VAL A 210 -2.48 12.55 7.80
CA VAL A 210 -2.10 13.71 8.60
C VAL A 210 -2.42 13.46 10.06
N PHE A 211 -1.46 13.72 10.94
CA PHE A 211 -1.54 13.52 12.38
C PHE A 211 -1.42 14.86 13.10
N HIS A 212 -2.42 15.19 13.94
CA HIS A 212 -2.27 16.26 14.92
C HIS A 212 -1.55 15.74 16.14
N LEU A 213 -0.49 16.37 16.53
CA LEU A 213 0.39 15.83 17.56
C LEU A 213 -0.04 16.13 19.01
N GLY A 214 -1.05 16.93 19.24
CA GLY A 214 -1.67 17.16 20.56
C GLY A 214 -0.74 17.53 21.70
N VAL A 215 -0.03 16.57 22.29
CA VAL A 215 0.90 16.80 23.42
C VAL A 215 2.31 16.35 23.08
N ALA A 216 3.29 17.22 23.23
CA ALA A 216 4.71 16.87 23.18
C ALA A 216 5.22 16.48 24.59
N SER A 217 6.15 15.51 24.65
CA SER A 217 6.91 15.25 25.87
C SER A 217 7.97 16.37 26.06
N PRO A 218 8.20 16.92 27.27
CA PRO A 218 7.69 16.50 28.57
C PRO A 218 6.29 16.96 28.95
N ILE A 219 5.58 17.85 28.36
CA ILE A 219 4.17 18.19 28.54
C ILE A 219 3.91 19.62 28.01
N ALA A 220 3.94 19.75 26.69
CA ALA A 220 3.51 20.97 26.02
C ALA A 220 2.43 20.64 25.00
N GLN A 221 1.31 21.38 25.00
CA GLN A 221 0.36 21.31 23.90
C GLN A 221 1.00 21.89 22.66
N THR A 222 0.70 21.26 21.53
CA THR A 222 1.19 21.73 20.24
C THR A 222 0.03 21.94 19.28
N ASN A 223 0.28 22.77 18.29
CA ASN A 223 -0.59 22.96 17.14
C ASN A 223 -0.06 22.22 15.91
N ILE A 224 1.05 21.51 16.03
CA ILE A 224 1.77 20.87 14.93
C ILE A 224 0.94 19.77 14.27
N LEU A 225 0.91 19.82 12.95
CA LEU A 225 0.42 18.77 12.07
C LEU A 225 1.60 18.17 11.33
N GLU A 226 1.65 16.85 11.30
CA GLU A 226 2.63 16.11 10.51
C GLU A 226 1.94 15.18 9.54
N TYR A 227 2.57 14.86 8.41
CA TYR A 227 2.01 13.97 7.42
C TYR A 227 2.96 12.87 6.99
N ILE A 228 2.37 11.82 6.46
CA ILE A 228 3.04 10.72 5.78
C ILE A 228 2.44 10.53 4.39
N THR A 229 3.19 9.93 3.49
CA THR A 229 2.65 9.35 2.26
C THR A 229 2.23 7.92 2.54
N ILE A 230 0.91 7.63 2.55
CA ILE A 230 0.39 6.33 3.01
C ILE A 230 0.97 5.15 2.21
N ALA A 231 1.21 5.31 0.92
CA ALA A 231 1.72 4.26 0.04
C ALA A 231 3.20 3.91 0.28
N SER A 232 3.98 4.76 0.96
CA SER A 232 5.41 4.54 1.18
C SER A 232 5.80 4.68 2.64
N GLU A 233 6.45 3.65 3.17
CA GLU A 233 7.00 3.67 4.52
C GLU A 233 8.01 4.80 4.70
N GLY A 234 8.06 5.34 5.88
CA GLY A 234 8.97 6.41 6.25
C GLY A 234 8.47 7.25 7.41
N ASN A 235 9.29 8.19 7.84
CA ASN A 235 8.95 9.08 8.94
C ASN A 235 7.99 10.18 8.47
N SER A 236 7.24 10.74 9.41
CA SER A 236 6.41 11.91 9.14
C SER A 236 7.25 13.15 8.88
N ILE A 237 6.65 14.09 8.18
CA ILE A 237 7.22 15.38 7.81
C ILE A 237 6.24 16.46 8.26
N ASP A 238 6.76 17.65 8.57
CA ASP A 238 5.94 18.80 8.93
C ASP A 238 4.91 19.13 7.83
N PHE A 239 3.67 19.35 8.25
CA PHE A 239 2.58 19.76 7.37
C PHE A 239 2.23 21.25 7.55
N GLY A 240 2.27 21.74 8.77
CA GLY A 240 1.85 23.05 9.21
C GLY A 240 1.18 23.01 10.58
N ASP A 241 0.40 24.02 10.93
CA ASP A 241 -0.12 24.21 12.28
C ASP A 241 -1.65 24.38 12.34
N LEU A 242 -2.26 23.95 13.43
CA LEU A 242 -3.63 24.35 13.81
C LEU A 242 -3.65 25.82 14.24
N THR A 243 -4.85 26.41 14.25
CA THR A 243 -5.04 27.81 14.69
C THR A 243 -4.70 28.03 16.18
N VAL A 244 -4.87 26.99 17.02
CA VAL A 244 -4.60 27.04 18.46
C VAL A 244 -3.95 25.74 18.93
N ALA A 245 -2.91 25.85 19.77
CA ALA A 245 -2.28 24.69 20.43
C ALA A 245 -3.25 24.05 21.43
N ARG A 246 -3.62 22.78 21.18
CA ARG A 246 -4.58 22.03 21.99
C ARG A 246 -4.41 20.51 21.82
N ASN A 247 -4.88 19.76 22.79
CA ASN A 247 -4.92 18.30 22.74
C ASN A 247 -6.36 17.77 22.83
N ARG A 248 -6.53 16.46 22.91
CA ARG A 248 -7.85 15.80 23.03
C ARG A 248 -8.81 16.18 21.90
N THR A 249 -8.25 16.43 20.74
CA THR A 249 -8.99 16.68 19.51
C THR A 249 -9.41 15.38 18.87
N SER A 250 -10.38 15.45 17.99
CA SER A 250 -10.72 14.38 17.05
C SER A 250 -10.72 14.94 15.64
N ALA A 251 -10.61 14.08 14.64
CA ALA A 251 -10.53 14.56 13.27
C ALA A 251 -11.28 13.65 12.31
N LEU A 252 -11.66 14.20 11.18
CA LEU A 252 -12.29 13.52 10.06
C LEU A 252 -11.89 14.20 8.75
N SER A 253 -12.14 13.56 7.64
CA SER A 253 -11.83 14.15 6.32
C SER A 253 -12.69 13.60 5.19
N ASN A 254 -12.65 14.33 4.10
CA ASN A 254 -12.98 13.79 2.76
C ASN A 254 -11.69 13.75 1.90
N SER A 255 -11.84 13.57 0.60
CA SER A 255 -10.69 13.47 -0.33
C SER A 255 -9.85 14.73 -0.43
N THR A 256 -10.36 15.90 -0.01
CA THR A 256 -9.71 17.20 -0.15
C THR A 256 -9.44 17.91 1.16
N ARG A 257 -10.36 17.83 2.11
CA ARG A 257 -10.31 18.56 3.38
C ARG A 257 -10.24 17.64 4.59
N GLY A 258 -9.33 17.96 5.51
CA GLY A 258 -9.33 17.46 6.88
C GLY A 258 -9.95 18.49 7.82
N ILE A 259 -10.72 18.05 8.81
CA ILE A 259 -11.30 18.88 9.86
C ILE A 259 -10.86 18.33 11.21
N VAL A 260 -10.30 19.21 12.06
CA VAL A 260 -9.91 18.90 13.43
C VAL A 260 -10.86 19.61 14.39
N ALA A 261 -11.47 18.85 15.29
CA ALA A 261 -12.61 19.28 16.10
C ALA A 261 -12.30 19.35 17.59
N GLY A 262 -12.79 20.40 18.25
CA GLY A 262 -12.77 20.58 19.68
C GLY A 262 -11.38 20.63 20.28
N GLY A 263 -11.24 20.14 21.50
CA GLY A 263 -9.96 20.02 22.17
C GLY A 263 -9.87 20.74 23.49
N PHE A 264 -8.69 20.68 24.09
CA PHE A 264 -8.44 21.15 25.44
C PHE A 264 -7.00 21.66 25.59
N THR A 265 -6.85 22.76 26.30
CA THR A 265 -5.56 23.23 26.82
C THR A 265 -5.61 23.19 28.36
N PRO A 266 -4.73 22.39 29.02
CA PRO A 266 -4.71 22.28 30.47
C PRO A 266 -4.17 23.56 31.15
N SER A 267 -3.91 23.45 32.46
CA SER A 267 -3.35 24.51 33.27
C SER A 267 -2.29 25.35 32.55
N PRO A 268 -2.30 26.71 32.75
CA PRO A 268 -3.10 27.41 33.74
C PRO A 268 -4.54 27.72 33.34
N THR A 269 -4.93 27.61 32.09
CA THR A 269 -6.23 28.09 31.59
C THR A 269 -7.37 27.10 31.69
N ASN A 270 -7.09 25.77 31.60
CA ASN A 270 -8.09 24.71 31.56
C ASN A 270 -9.22 24.97 30.55
N THR A 271 -8.83 25.32 29.33
CA THR A 271 -9.75 25.81 28.30
C THR A 271 -10.25 24.64 27.43
N TYR A 272 -11.56 24.50 27.35
CA TYR A 272 -12.24 23.65 26.40
C TYR A 272 -12.60 24.45 25.15
N PHE A 273 -12.49 23.79 23.97
CA PHE A 273 -12.77 24.44 22.69
C PHE A 273 -13.95 23.78 21.97
N ASN A 274 -14.67 24.57 21.21
CA ASN A 274 -15.64 24.13 20.20
C ASN A 274 -15.12 24.35 18.78
N ILE A 275 -13.92 24.85 18.61
CA ILE A 275 -13.30 25.22 17.33
C ILE A 275 -13.25 24.01 16.38
N LEU A 276 -13.64 24.22 15.13
CA LEU A 276 -13.37 23.38 13.99
C LEU A 276 -12.32 24.07 13.12
N ASP A 277 -11.15 23.46 12.99
CA ASP A 277 -10.12 23.88 12.05
C ASP A 277 -10.15 23.01 10.81
N TYR A 278 -9.93 23.56 9.62
CA TYR A 278 -9.79 22.77 8.40
C TYR A 278 -8.49 23.00 7.66
N ILE A 279 -8.08 21.98 6.91
CA ILE A 279 -6.84 21.93 6.14
C ILE A 279 -7.15 21.37 4.76
N GLN A 280 -6.48 21.90 3.73
CA GLN A 280 -6.44 21.28 2.40
C GLN A 280 -5.37 20.20 2.40
N ILE A 281 -5.74 18.92 2.31
CA ILE A 281 -4.80 17.80 2.50
C ILE A 281 -3.69 17.74 1.42
N GLN A 282 -3.97 18.20 0.21
CA GLN A 282 -3.01 18.15 -0.90
C GLN A 282 -1.95 19.26 -0.86
N THR A 283 -2.21 20.36 -0.16
CA THR A 283 -1.29 21.50 -0.07
C THR A 283 -0.81 21.66 1.37
N LEU A 284 0.51 21.81 1.56
CA LEU A 284 1.07 22.10 2.87
C LEU A 284 0.64 23.51 3.33
N GLY A 285 0.51 23.67 4.62
CA GLY A 285 0.20 24.97 5.23
C GLY A 285 -0.67 24.85 6.48
N ASN A 286 -0.87 25.98 7.11
CA ASN A 286 -1.60 26.07 8.36
C ASN A 286 -3.11 25.90 8.15
N ALA A 287 -3.76 25.44 9.20
CA ALA A 287 -5.21 25.31 9.26
C ALA A 287 -5.89 26.68 9.25
N LEU A 288 -7.09 26.68 8.76
CA LEU A 288 -8.00 27.83 8.76
C LEU A 288 -9.24 27.51 9.60
N ASP A 289 -9.87 28.55 10.12
CA ASP A 289 -11.14 28.42 10.80
C ASP A 289 -12.23 27.87 9.88
N PHE A 290 -12.91 26.83 10.35
CA PHE A 290 -14.05 26.22 9.65
C PHE A 290 -15.39 26.67 10.22
N GLY A 291 -15.43 26.87 11.52
CA GLY A 291 -16.61 27.18 12.35
C GLY A 291 -16.54 26.48 13.70
N ASP A 292 -17.67 26.21 14.32
CA ASP A 292 -17.76 25.71 15.68
C ASP A 292 -18.62 24.45 15.83
N LEU A 293 -18.24 23.59 16.78
CA LEU A 293 -19.15 22.59 17.36
C LEU A 293 -20.25 23.29 18.18
N GLN A 294 -21.37 22.61 18.38
CA GLN A 294 -22.46 23.12 19.20
C GLN A 294 -22.09 23.29 20.69
N ASN A 295 -21.11 22.54 21.16
CA ASN A 295 -20.65 22.53 22.54
C ASN A 295 -19.13 22.57 22.63
N LEU A 296 -18.60 23.14 23.71
CA LEU A 296 -17.19 23.00 24.10
C LEU A 296 -16.91 21.50 24.35
N THR A 297 -16.19 20.86 23.46
CA THR A 297 -16.12 19.36 23.44
C THR A 297 -14.70 18.88 23.28
N ILE A 298 -14.37 17.85 24.04
CA ILE A 298 -13.15 17.05 23.84
C ILE A 298 -13.48 15.62 23.48
N ARG A 299 -12.64 15.01 22.65
CA ARG A 299 -12.69 13.59 22.27
C ARG A 299 -14.06 13.12 21.75
N PRO A 300 -14.75 13.82 20.85
CA PRO A 300 -15.89 13.24 20.16
C PRO A 300 -15.44 12.07 19.28
N GLY A 301 -16.30 11.09 19.09
CA GLY A 301 -16.11 10.12 18.00
C GLY A 301 -16.31 10.82 16.66
N CYS A 302 -15.56 10.41 15.62
CA CYS A 302 -15.63 11.04 14.31
C CYS A 302 -15.83 10.00 13.20
N VAL A 303 -16.77 10.27 12.28
CA VAL A 303 -16.99 9.50 11.07
C VAL A 303 -17.33 10.43 9.90
N SER A 304 -17.07 10.01 8.66
CA SER A 304 -17.30 10.87 7.50
C SER A 304 -17.81 10.14 6.27
N SER A 305 -18.48 10.90 5.43
CA SER A 305 -18.74 10.59 4.01
C SER A 305 -18.02 11.66 3.15
N PRO A 306 -18.06 11.56 1.81
CA PRO A 306 -17.49 12.60 0.95
C PRO A 306 -18.05 14.02 1.21
N THR A 307 -19.27 14.11 1.74
CA THR A 307 -19.97 15.39 1.93
C THR A 307 -20.14 15.78 3.39
N ARG A 308 -20.33 14.81 4.30
CA ARG A 308 -20.64 15.06 5.71
C ARG A 308 -19.56 14.55 6.64
N GLY A 309 -19.19 15.39 7.60
CA GLY A 309 -18.43 15.03 8.79
C GLY A 309 -19.35 14.99 10.01
N ILE A 310 -19.31 13.90 10.77
CA ILE A 310 -20.19 13.70 11.93
C ILE A 310 -19.34 13.57 13.19
N PHE A 311 -19.75 14.27 14.24
CA PHE A 311 -19.15 14.28 15.57
C PHE A 311 -20.13 13.66 16.57
N ILE A 312 -19.67 12.67 17.33
CA ILE A 312 -20.52 11.79 18.15
C ILE A 312 -20.06 11.86 19.60
N GLY A 313 -20.96 12.29 20.50
CA GLY A 313 -20.68 12.34 21.93
C GLY A 313 -19.52 13.28 22.30
N GLY A 314 -18.65 12.84 23.20
CA GLY A 314 -17.54 13.62 23.74
C GLY A 314 -17.82 14.13 25.16
N ILE A 315 -16.88 14.90 25.72
CA ILE A 315 -16.95 15.46 27.07
C ILE A 315 -16.98 16.96 27.00
N THR A 316 -17.90 17.59 27.73
CA THR A 316 -17.92 19.02 28.05
C THR A 316 -17.31 19.29 29.43
N PRO A 317 -17.12 20.55 29.83
CA PRO A 317 -16.68 20.84 31.18
C PRO A 317 -17.57 20.30 32.32
N SER A 318 -18.84 20.00 32.02
CA SER A 318 -19.84 19.64 33.04
C SER A 318 -20.44 18.25 32.86
N THR A 319 -20.42 17.68 31.64
CA THR A 319 -21.12 16.42 31.36
C THR A 319 -20.56 15.72 30.12
N ASN A 320 -20.86 14.43 29.98
CA ASN A 320 -20.67 13.71 28.74
C ASN A 320 -21.85 13.94 27.80
N LEU A 321 -21.56 14.12 26.52
CA LEU A 321 -22.59 14.35 25.51
C LEU A 321 -23.16 13.05 25.00
N ASN A 322 -24.48 13.03 24.81
CA ASN A 322 -25.18 11.99 24.05
C ASN A 322 -25.73 12.50 22.70
N SER A 323 -25.39 13.72 22.34
CA SER A 323 -25.76 14.32 21.06
C SER A 323 -24.80 13.94 19.94
N ILE A 324 -25.32 13.97 18.73
CA ILE A 324 -24.58 13.83 17.49
C ILE A 324 -24.75 15.13 16.70
N SER A 325 -23.67 15.68 16.18
CA SER A 325 -23.72 16.85 15.31
C SER A 325 -22.97 16.59 14.00
N PHE A 326 -23.25 17.38 12.96
CA PHE A 326 -22.59 17.23 11.67
C PHE A 326 -22.29 18.57 11.01
N VAL A 327 -21.36 18.51 10.07
CA VAL A 327 -21.01 19.60 9.15
C VAL A 327 -21.04 19.11 7.70
N ASN A 328 -21.21 20.04 6.77
CA ASN A 328 -20.91 19.79 5.36
C ASN A 328 -19.40 20.10 5.14
N ILE A 329 -18.59 19.10 4.82
CA ILE A 329 -17.12 19.25 4.73
C ILE A 329 -16.72 20.26 3.64
N SER A 330 -17.50 20.41 2.57
CA SER A 330 -17.17 21.28 1.45
C SER A 330 -17.38 22.77 1.70
N SER A 331 -18.17 23.12 2.70
CA SER A 331 -18.48 24.51 3.06
C SER A 331 -18.23 24.78 4.54
N THR A 332 -17.54 25.88 4.84
CA THR A 332 -17.34 26.33 6.22
C THR A 332 -18.66 26.69 6.88
N GLY A 333 -18.74 26.49 8.19
CA GLY A 333 -19.91 26.78 9.00
C GLY A 333 -19.99 25.91 10.26
N ASN A 334 -20.87 26.30 11.16
CA ASN A 334 -21.03 25.63 12.43
C ASN A 334 -21.71 24.27 12.30
N ALA A 335 -21.39 23.35 13.19
CA ALA A 335 -22.05 22.05 13.28
C ALA A 335 -23.53 22.22 13.70
N VAL A 336 -24.37 21.40 13.07
CA VAL A 336 -25.81 21.35 13.34
C VAL A 336 -26.21 19.99 13.92
N ASP A 337 -27.35 19.94 14.58
CA ASP A 337 -27.86 18.71 15.19
C ASP A 337 -28.10 17.60 14.15
N PHE A 338 -27.66 16.41 14.51
CA PHE A 338 -27.90 15.21 13.71
C PHE A 338 -28.86 14.24 14.42
N GLY A 339 -28.78 14.13 15.76
CA GLY A 339 -29.55 13.21 16.58
C GLY A 339 -28.85 12.83 17.88
N GLY A 340 -29.19 11.72 18.45
CA GLY A 340 -28.67 11.24 19.72
C GLY A 340 -27.98 9.87 19.64
N THR A 341 -27.10 9.63 20.60
CA THR A 341 -26.35 8.38 20.69
C THR A 341 -27.16 7.22 21.26
N ASN A 342 -28.32 7.48 21.87
CA ASN A 342 -29.28 6.58 22.56
C ASN A 342 -28.74 5.28 23.22
N ILE A 343 -27.77 4.63 22.59
CA ILE A 343 -27.12 3.39 23.07
C ILE A 343 -25.93 3.74 23.95
N PHE A 344 -25.23 4.81 23.64
CA PHE A 344 -24.06 5.29 24.36
C PHE A 344 -24.45 6.49 25.22
N SER A 345 -25.06 6.31 26.39
CA SER A 345 -25.32 7.45 27.26
C SER A 345 -24.02 8.13 27.67
N GLY A 346 -23.67 9.21 26.96
CA GLY A 346 -22.47 10.00 27.21
C GLY A 346 -21.16 9.28 27.00
N SER A 347 -21.01 8.51 25.92
CA SER A 347 -19.73 7.85 25.59
C SER A 347 -18.74 8.83 24.95
N TYR A 348 -17.51 8.71 25.31
CA TYR A 348 -16.37 9.46 24.79
C TYR A 348 -15.17 8.52 24.58
N ILE A 349 -14.18 8.97 23.82
CA ILE A 349 -12.94 8.20 23.55
C ILE A 349 -13.23 6.89 22.81
N ALA A 350 -14.18 6.93 21.92
CA ALA A 350 -14.57 5.80 21.07
C ALA A 350 -13.89 5.87 19.70
N GLY A 351 -13.60 4.73 19.10
CA GLY A 351 -13.07 4.65 17.75
C GLY A 351 -14.17 4.78 16.70
N GLY A 352 -13.95 5.61 15.69
CA GLY A 352 -14.87 5.80 14.58
C GLY A 352 -14.34 5.22 13.26
N VAL A 353 -15.20 4.56 12.47
CA VAL A 353 -14.93 4.04 11.13
C VAL A 353 -16.13 4.27 10.21
N SER A 354 -15.92 4.37 8.91
CA SER A 354 -17.01 4.61 7.97
C SER A 354 -16.73 4.06 6.56
N ASN A 355 -17.81 3.83 5.79
CA ASN A 355 -17.71 3.49 4.37
C ASN A 355 -18.44 4.50 3.46
N GLY A 356 -18.70 5.70 3.95
CA GLY A 356 -19.41 6.74 3.21
C GLY A 356 -20.93 6.65 3.30
N VAL A 357 -21.50 5.49 3.62
CA VAL A 357 -22.94 5.26 3.86
C VAL A 357 -23.22 5.13 5.35
N ARG A 358 -22.48 4.25 6.00
CA ARG A 358 -22.55 4.01 7.45
C ARG A 358 -21.35 4.60 8.16
N GLY A 359 -21.62 5.34 9.21
CA GLY A 359 -20.66 5.69 10.25
C GLY A 359 -20.83 4.75 11.44
N ILE A 360 -19.76 4.19 11.95
CA ILE A 360 -19.77 3.23 13.06
C ILE A 360 -18.81 3.71 14.14
N ILE A 361 -19.24 3.61 15.38
CA ILE A 361 -18.47 3.96 16.55
C ILE A 361 -18.42 2.77 17.51
N ALA A 362 -17.29 2.53 18.13
CA ALA A 362 -17.10 1.37 18.99
C ALA A 362 -16.40 1.69 20.30
N GLY A 363 -16.79 1.02 21.36
CA GLY A 363 -16.17 1.11 22.68
C GLY A 363 -16.33 2.49 23.33
N GLY A 364 -15.28 2.95 24.00
CA GLY A 364 -15.29 4.21 24.75
C GLY A 364 -15.57 4.03 26.21
N GLU A 365 -15.83 5.12 26.88
CA GLU A 365 -16.10 5.15 28.32
C GLU A 365 -17.32 6.03 28.61
N SER A 366 -18.12 5.62 29.57
CA SER A 366 -19.32 6.31 30.00
C SER A 366 -19.19 6.69 31.47
N ALA A 367 -19.57 7.91 31.83
CA ALA A 367 -19.53 8.35 33.21
C ALA A 367 -20.37 7.45 34.11
N GLY A 368 -19.74 6.84 35.11
CA GLY A 368 -20.39 5.96 36.07
C GLY A 368 -20.62 4.50 35.61
N SER A 369 -20.43 4.18 34.32
CA SER A 369 -20.62 2.82 33.79
C SER A 369 -19.33 2.16 33.34
N GLY A 370 -18.20 2.89 33.32
CA GLY A 370 -16.89 2.38 32.91
C GLY A 370 -16.74 2.18 31.42
N LYS A 371 -15.81 1.31 31.05
CA LYS A 371 -15.47 1.02 29.65
C LYS A 371 -16.54 0.16 28.99
N ARG A 372 -16.72 0.37 27.70
CA ARG A 372 -17.77 -0.24 26.90
C ARG A 372 -17.22 -1.14 25.82
N LYS A 373 -18.04 -2.12 25.43
CA LYS A 373 -17.77 -2.99 24.27
C LYS A 373 -18.75 -2.74 23.12
N ASP A 374 -19.84 -2.01 23.38
CA ASP A 374 -20.88 -1.80 22.38
C ASP A 374 -20.34 -1.12 21.13
N ILE A 375 -20.86 -1.54 19.99
CA ILE A 375 -20.69 -0.93 18.70
C ILE A 375 -22.04 -0.38 18.24
N ALA A 376 -22.06 0.86 17.75
CA ALA A 376 -23.25 1.45 17.16
C ALA A 376 -22.97 2.02 15.77
N TYR A 377 -24.01 2.13 14.97
CA TYR A 377 -23.92 2.72 13.65
C TYR A 377 -25.01 3.78 13.42
N LEU A 378 -24.74 4.61 12.44
CA LEU A 378 -25.70 5.59 11.90
C LEU A 378 -25.59 5.62 10.36
N THR A 379 -26.68 6.07 9.71
CA THR A 379 -26.68 6.33 8.26
C THR A 379 -26.25 7.78 8.05
N ILE A 380 -25.08 8.01 7.44
CA ILE A 380 -24.46 9.34 7.35
C ILE A 380 -25.35 10.35 6.56
N ALA A 381 -26.06 9.89 5.55
CA ALA A 381 -26.86 10.75 4.67
C ALA A 381 -28.14 11.29 5.32
N SER A 382 -28.65 10.64 6.36
CA SER A 382 -29.92 11.01 7.01
C SER A 382 -29.71 11.26 8.51
N THR A 383 -30.24 12.35 9.01
CA THR A 383 -30.28 12.64 10.46
C THR A 383 -31.07 11.58 11.21
N GLY A 384 -30.66 11.27 12.41
CA GLY A 384 -31.31 10.28 13.27
C GLY A 384 -30.39 9.78 14.36
N ASN A 385 -30.89 8.88 15.18
CA ASN A 385 -30.17 8.35 16.32
C ASN A 385 -29.29 7.16 15.90
N ALA A 386 -28.22 6.95 16.66
CA ALA A 386 -27.38 5.77 16.52
C ALA A 386 -28.15 4.49 16.90
N ILE A 387 -27.87 3.39 16.20
CA ILE A 387 -28.51 2.08 16.35
C ILE A 387 -27.42 1.05 16.73
N TYR A 388 -27.77 0.09 17.58
CA TYR A 388 -26.87 -0.98 17.97
C TYR A 388 -26.42 -1.81 16.77
N PHE A 389 -25.13 -2.08 16.72
CA PHE A 389 -24.48 -2.85 15.64
C PHE A 389 -23.99 -4.22 16.11
N GLY A 390 -23.38 -4.31 17.28
CA GLY A 390 -22.75 -5.49 17.87
C GLY A 390 -21.82 -5.10 18.98
N ASP A 391 -20.87 -5.98 19.32
CA ASP A 391 -19.91 -5.80 20.41
C ASP A 391 -18.46 -5.97 19.94
N LEU A 392 -17.53 -5.24 20.57
CA LEU A 392 -16.10 -5.56 20.59
C LEU A 392 -15.86 -6.86 21.36
N THR A 393 -14.71 -7.49 21.17
CA THR A 393 -14.35 -8.70 21.91
C THR A 393 -14.21 -8.45 23.42
N ILE A 394 -13.73 -7.26 23.79
CA ILE A 394 -13.61 -6.79 25.18
C ILE A 394 -14.04 -5.32 25.31
N ALA A 395 -14.49 -4.95 26.52
CA ALA A 395 -14.80 -3.55 26.86
C ALA A 395 -13.50 -2.73 26.97
N LYS A 396 -13.34 -1.70 26.13
CA LYS A 396 -12.16 -0.84 26.10
C LYS A 396 -12.46 0.58 25.67
N SER A 397 -11.59 1.49 26.10
CA SER A 397 -11.62 2.92 25.72
C SER A 397 -10.29 3.31 25.07
N HIS A 398 -10.20 4.55 24.55
CA HIS A 398 -9.00 5.08 23.90
C HIS A 398 -8.50 4.25 22.70
N LEU A 399 -9.42 3.58 22.04
CA LEU A 399 -9.15 2.89 20.78
C LEU A 399 -9.34 3.86 19.61
N SER A 400 -8.68 3.58 18.52
CA SER A 400 -8.89 4.30 17.25
C SER A 400 -9.29 3.35 16.14
N GLY A 401 -9.83 3.89 15.05
CA GLY A 401 -10.30 3.08 13.94
C GLY A 401 -9.85 3.59 12.58
N CYS A 402 -9.58 2.67 11.67
CA CYS A 402 -9.40 2.93 10.24
C CYS A 402 -10.32 2.04 9.43
N SER A 403 -10.62 2.39 8.19
CA SER A 403 -11.59 1.63 7.41
C SER A 403 -11.28 1.60 5.92
N SER A 404 -11.87 0.60 5.28
CA SER A 404 -12.08 0.55 3.82
C SER A 404 -13.58 0.62 3.53
N ALA A 405 -13.98 0.47 2.28
CA ALA A 405 -15.38 0.39 1.90
C ALA A 405 -16.16 -0.75 2.59
N THR A 406 -15.46 -1.82 2.97
CA THR A 406 -16.08 -3.04 3.48
C THR A 406 -15.78 -3.33 4.94
N ARG A 407 -14.58 -3.01 5.42
CA ARG A 407 -14.10 -3.32 6.77
C ARG A 407 -13.78 -2.07 7.57
N GLY A 408 -14.14 -2.09 8.84
CA GLY A 408 -13.61 -1.20 9.86
C GLY A 408 -12.68 -1.98 10.78
N VAL A 409 -11.49 -1.47 11.06
CA VAL A 409 -10.51 -2.07 11.97
C VAL A 409 -10.25 -1.13 13.14
N TYR A 410 -10.34 -1.65 14.35
CA TYR A 410 -10.07 -0.94 15.60
C TYR A 410 -8.74 -1.38 16.19
N VAL A 411 -7.94 -0.44 16.67
CA VAL A 411 -6.60 -0.67 17.21
C VAL A 411 -6.48 -0.28 18.66
N GLY A 412 -5.80 -1.13 19.44
CA GLY A 412 -5.33 -0.82 20.77
C GLY A 412 -6.44 -0.52 21.77
N GLY A 413 -6.23 0.53 22.55
CA GLY A 413 -7.08 0.93 23.64
C GLY A 413 -6.60 0.43 24.98
N ASP A 414 -7.39 0.67 26.02
CA ASP A 414 -7.08 0.22 27.36
C ASP A 414 -8.30 -0.43 28.04
N THR A 415 -8.05 -1.54 28.71
CA THR A 415 -8.98 -2.22 29.61
C THR A 415 -8.13 -2.95 30.65
N PRO A 416 -8.31 -2.80 31.89
CA PRO A 416 -7.31 -2.60 32.93
C PRO A 416 -5.84 -2.47 32.45
N SER A 417 -5.47 -3.08 31.34
CA SER A 417 -4.16 -2.96 30.71
C SER A 417 -4.27 -2.41 29.27
N TYR A 418 -3.16 -1.89 28.76
CA TYR A 418 -3.06 -1.46 27.36
C TYR A 418 -3.06 -2.66 26.44
N GLN A 419 -3.73 -2.50 25.29
CA GLN A 419 -3.96 -3.55 24.31
C GLN A 419 -3.15 -3.32 23.05
N ASN A 420 -2.67 -4.41 22.42
CA ASN A 420 -2.15 -4.41 21.05
C ASN A 420 -3.14 -5.03 20.06
N THR A 421 -4.28 -5.50 20.51
CA THR A 421 -5.26 -6.19 19.67
C THR A 421 -5.81 -5.30 18.56
N LEU A 422 -5.88 -5.87 17.37
CA LEU A 422 -6.63 -5.36 16.24
C LEU A 422 -7.91 -6.19 16.11
N GLU A 423 -9.05 -5.50 16.00
CA GLU A 423 -10.35 -6.13 15.80
C GLU A 423 -11.04 -5.54 14.59
N TYR A 424 -11.78 -6.32 13.83
CA TYR A 424 -12.48 -5.81 12.67
C TYR A 424 -13.96 -6.15 12.65
N ILE A 425 -14.70 -5.34 11.91
CA ILE A 425 -16.11 -5.53 11.58
C ILE A 425 -16.31 -5.45 10.06
N THR A 426 -17.36 -6.09 9.58
CA THR A 426 -17.87 -5.86 8.21
C THR A 426 -18.91 -4.74 8.26
N ILE A 427 -18.60 -3.56 7.68
CA ILE A 427 -19.41 -2.34 7.84
C ILE A 427 -20.85 -2.51 7.34
N ALA A 428 -21.06 -3.28 6.27
CA ALA A 428 -22.39 -3.45 5.65
C ALA A 428 -23.36 -4.31 6.47
N SER A 429 -22.87 -5.20 7.34
CA SER A 429 -23.68 -6.13 8.14
C SER A 429 -23.43 -5.96 9.63
N THR A 430 -24.51 -5.89 10.43
CA THR A 430 -24.42 -5.87 11.88
C THR A 430 -23.85 -7.19 12.42
N GLY A 431 -23.06 -7.12 13.48
CA GLY A 431 -22.43 -8.26 14.13
C GLY A 431 -21.28 -7.83 15.02
N ASN A 432 -20.77 -8.79 15.77
CA ASN A 432 -19.65 -8.52 16.68
C ASN A 432 -18.33 -8.38 15.93
N ALA A 433 -17.40 -7.66 16.54
CA ALA A 433 -16.03 -7.60 16.06
C ALA A 433 -15.34 -8.97 16.18
N VAL A 434 -14.43 -9.22 15.27
CA VAL A 434 -13.63 -10.44 15.18
C VAL A 434 -12.15 -10.05 15.23
N ASP A 435 -11.34 -10.93 15.77
CA ASP A 435 -9.89 -10.75 15.81
C ASP A 435 -9.32 -10.54 14.39
N PHE A 436 -8.47 -9.54 14.27
CA PHE A 436 -7.76 -9.20 13.03
C PHE A 436 -6.29 -9.60 13.12
N GLY A 437 -5.67 -9.48 14.30
CA GLY A 437 -4.27 -9.64 14.60
C GLY A 437 -3.80 -8.67 15.67
N ASP A 438 -2.50 -8.38 15.72
CA ASP A 438 -1.90 -7.53 16.73
C ASP A 438 -1.15 -6.34 16.14
N ASP A 439 -1.21 -5.19 16.81
CA ASP A 439 -0.30 -4.07 16.57
C ASP A 439 1.10 -4.39 17.11
N VAL A 440 2.10 -3.73 16.58
CA VAL A 440 3.52 -3.90 16.98
C VAL A 440 3.79 -3.55 18.45
N ILE A 441 2.88 -2.80 19.09
CA ILE A 441 3.02 -2.35 20.47
C ILE A 441 1.66 -2.25 21.18
N ALA A 442 1.60 -2.70 22.44
CA ALA A 442 0.43 -2.49 23.29
C ALA A 442 0.36 -1.01 23.72
N ALA A 443 -0.62 -0.29 23.19
CA ALA A 443 -0.78 1.14 23.43
C ALA A 443 -2.25 1.56 23.38
N SER A 444 -2.56 2.66 24.06
CA SER A 444 -3.82 3.38 23.94
C SER A 444 -3.60 4.72 23.23
N ARG A 445 -4.69 5.40 22.86
CA ARG A 445 -4.64 6.73 22.25
C ARG A 445 -3.78 6.83 21.01
N ARG A 446 -3.75 5.77 20.23
CA ARG A 446 -3.18 5.83 18.89
C ARG A 446 -4.09 6.65 17.98
N SER A 447 -3.50 7.30 17.00
CA SER A 447 -4.28 7.95 15.93
C SER A 447 -4.32 7.02 14.72
N ALA A 448 -5.47 6.92 14.05
CA ALA A 448 -5.66 5.99 12.95
C ALA A 448 -6.24 6.68 11.71
N CYS A 449 -5.67 6.41 10.55
CA CYS A 449 -6.18 6.86 9.26
C CYS A 449 -5.99 5.79 8.19
N SER A 450 -6.61 5.96 7.03
CA SER A 450 -6.47 5.02 5.90
C SER A 450 -6.65 5.72 4.55
N ASP A 451 -6.11 5.11 3.50
CA ASP A 451 -6.26 5.57 2.12
C ASP A 451 -7.65 5.28 1.50
N SER A 452 -8.56 4.67 2.26
CA SER A 452 -9.81 4.09 1.74
C SER A 452 -11.04 4.25 2.66
N HIS A 453 -10.98 5.17 3.62
CA HIS A 453 -12.12 5.43 4.53
C HIS A 453 -13.32 6.08 3.81
N GLY A 454 -14.49 6.05 4.45
CA GLY A 454 -15.75 6.50 3.86
C GLY A 454 -15.80 7.95 3.36
N GLY A 455 -14.98 8.83 3.92
CA GLY A 455 -14.85 10.22 3.48
C GLY A 455 -14.27 10.39 2.07
N LEU A 456 -13.59 9.38 1.54
CA LEU A 456 -12.92 9.49 0.24
C LEU A 456 -13.86 9.27 -0.94
N GLY A 457 -14.97 8.56 -0.73
CA GLY A 457 -15.97 8.25 -1.76
C GLY A 457 -15.43 7.47 -2.95
N GLY A 458 -16.33 6.81 -3.67
CA GLY A 458 -16.01 6.16 -4.95
C GLY A 458 -15.14 4.91 -4.80
N PHE A 459 -15.79 3.78 -4.66
CA PHE A 459 -15.20 2.46 -4.81
C PHE A 459 -15.78 1.80 -6.05
#